data_03cad1728833f048ab16c0dffd4509bd
#
_entry.id   03cad1728833f048ab16c0dffd4509bd
#
_cell.length_a   1.000
_cell.length_b   1.000
_cell.length_c   1.000
_cell.angle_alpha   90.00
_cell.angle_beta   90.00
_cell.angle_gamma   90.00
#
_symmetry.space_group_name_H-M   'P 1'
#
loop_
_entity.id
_entity.type
_entity.pdbx_description
1 polymer ?
#
loop_
_entity_poly.entity_id
_entity_poly.type
_entity_poly.pdbx_seq_one_letter_code
_entity_poly.pdbx_strand_id
1 'polypeptide(L)'
;MKFSELNLEDSVLDALDAMNFQECTPVQEHTIPVILEGKDLIGVAQTGTGKTAAYLLPVLNQLSKGGYPEDAINCIIMSPTRELAMQIDQQMEGFSYFMPVSSVAVYGGNDGIRFEQEKKRLTLGADVVIATPGRLISHLSLGYVDLSKVSFFILDEADRMLDMGFSDDIMQIVKYLPKERQTIMFSATMPTKIQQLAKTILHDPVEVKLAVSKPAEKIIQAAYICYEAQKLGIIQSLFQSQQPERVIIFASSKLKVKEVTKALKRMKLNVGEMHSDLEQSQREEIMHEFRNRRIDILVATDIVARGIDIDDIRLVINYDVPHDSEDYVHRIGRTARANNDGCAITFVSETEQTRFKQIETFLGKDIYKLPVPEELGEGPVYAPRTSRKEGGKQVKNFSRNKKGGWKKKGGNHAKKQGERTVKN
;
A
#
# COMPACT_ATOMS: atom_id res chain seq x y z
N MET A 1 -6.29 -24.76 9.54
CA MET A 1 -7.58 -24.67 10.30
C MET A 1 -8.72 -24.47 9.30
N LYS A 2 -9.86 -25.15 9.48
CA LYS A 2 -11.05 -24.90 8.67
C LYS A 2 -11.89 -23.77 9.28
N PHE A 3 -12.65 -23.04 8.46
CA PHE A 3 -13.54 -22.00 8.95
C PHE A 3 -14.62 -22.54 9.92
N SER A 4 -15.07 -23.78 9.72
CA SER A 4 -16.01 -24.46 10.63
C SER A 4 -15.46 -24.73 12.05
N GLU A 5 -14.15 -24.57 12.26
CA GLU A 5 -13.52 -24.68 13.58
C GLU A 5 -13.49 -23.34 14.33
N LEU A 6 -13.86 -22.25 13.64
CA LEU A 6 -14.02 -20.92 14.22
C LEU A 6 -15.45 -20.77 14.77
N ASN A 7 -15.62 -19.93 15.78
CA ASN A 7 -16.92 -19.64 16.37
C ASN A 7 -17.72 -18.65 15.51
N LEU A 8 -18.10 -19.10 14.30
CA LEU A 8 -18.87 -18.32 13.31
C LEU A 8 -20.31 -18.84 13.24
N GLU A 9 -21.26 -17.94 13.01
CA GLU A 9 -22.68 -18.28 12.81
C GLU A 9 -22.88 -19.04 11.49
N ASP A 10 -23.94 -19.87 11.43
CA ASP A 10 -24.25 -20.69 10.25
C ASP A 10 -24.39 -19.85 8.98
N SER A 11 -24.98 -18.65 9.05
CA SER A 11 -25.13 -17.75 7.91
C SER A 11 -23.78 -17.28 7.32
N VAL A 12 -22.74 -17.15 8.15
CA VAL A 12 -21.37 -16.83 7.71
C VAL A 12 -20.73 -18.05 7.06
N LEU A 13 -20.92 -19.25 7.65
CA LEU A 13 -20.40 -20.49 7.10
C LEU A 13 -21.06 -20.83 5.76
N ASP A 14 -22.37 -20.62 5.62
CA ASP A 14 -23.10 -20.82 4.36
C ASP A 14 -22.57 -19.90 3.25
N ALA A 15 -22.26 -18.63 3.58
CA ALA A 15 -21.64 -17.70 2.63
C ALA A 15 -20.24 -18.14 2.20
N LEU A 16 -19.43 -18.64 3.15
CA LEU A 16 -18.09 -19.17 2.85
C LEU A 16 -18.17 -20.40 1.94
N ASP A 17 -19.10 -21.33 2.20
CA ASP A 17 -19.30 -22.52 1.37
C ASP A 17 -19.76 -22.12 -0.05
N ALA A 18 -20.71 -21.18 -0.17
CA ALA A 18 -21.18 -20.68 -1.46
C ALA A 18 -20.07 -20.00 -2.28
N MET A 19 -19.11 -19.36 -1.61
CA MET A 19 -17.94 -18.75 -2.21
C MET A 19 -16.74 -19.70 -2.36
N ASN A 20 -16.88 -20.98 -1.99
CA ASN A 20 -15.84 -22.02 -2.01
C ASN A 20 -14.62 -21.71 -1.13
N PHE A 21 -14.83 -21.07 0.00
CA PHE A 21 -13.80 -20.86 1.04
C PHE A 21 -13.86 -22.00 2.06
N GLN A 22 -12.87 -22.89 2.09
CA GLN A 22 -12.88 -24.07 2.94
C GLN A 22 -11.88 -23.97 4.11
N GLU A 23 -10.69 -23.44 3.84
CA GLU A 23 -9.59 -23.38 4.80
C GLU A 23 -9.14 -21.94 5.05
N CYS A 24 -8.82 -21.66 6.30
CA CYS A 24 -8.27 -20.38 6.71
C CYS A 24 -6.84 -20.20 6.19
N THR A 25 -6.55 -19.02 5.70
CA THR A 25 -5.16 -18.60 5.50
C THR A 25 -4.51 -18.34 6.87
N PRO A 26 -3.17 -18.33 6.98
CA PRO A 26 -2.50 -18.04 8.26
C PRO A 26 -2.92 -16.71 8.91
N VAL A 27 -3.20 -15.66 8.12
CA VAL A 27 -3.68 -14.39 8.67
C VAL A 27 -5.07 -14.55 9.28
N GLN A 28 -5.98 -15.24 8.61
CA GLN A 28 -7.34 -15.48 9.08
C GLN A 28 -7.34 -16.33 10.36
N GLU A 29 -6.55 -17.40 10.38
CA GLU A 29 -6.42 -18.29 11.54
C GLU A 29 -6.00 -17.55 12.82
N HIS A 30 -5.07 -16.59 12.69
CA HIS A 30 -4.56 -15.87 13.87
C HIS A 30 -5.35 -14.61 14.22
N THR A 31 -6.05 -13.98 13.26
CA THR A 31 -6.71 -12.70 13.52
C THR A 31 -8.21 -12.82 13.79
N ILE A 32 -8.91 -13.75 13.12
CA ILE A 32 -10.37 -13.92 13.32
C ILE A 32 -10.72 -14.17 14.78
N PRO A 33 -10.06 -15.09 15.52
CA PRO A 33 -10.37 -15.31 16.93
C PRO A 33 -10.20 -14.05 17.80
N VAL A 34 -9.13 -13.29 17.57
CA VAL A 34 -8.85 -12.05 18.31
C VAL A 34 -9.95 -11.00 18.09
N ILE A 35 -10.42 -10.87 16.84
CA ILE A 35 -11.51 -9.92 16.51
C ILE A 35 -12.83 -10.39 17.14
N LEU A 36 -13.13 -11.69 17.12
CA LEU A 36 -14.33 -12.27 17.76
C LEU A 36 -14.34 -12.08 19.27
N GLU A 37 -13.17 -12.01 19.91
CA GLU A 37 -13.02 -11.69 21.34
C GLU A 37 -13.24 -10.18 21.65
N GLY A 38 -13.49 -9.33 20.65
CA GLY A 38 -13.71 -7.89 20.82
C GLY A 38 -12.43 -7.10 21.11
N LYS A 39 -11.25 -7.66 20.88
CA LYS A 39 -9.96 -6.98 21.11
C LYS A 39 -9.55 -6.13 19.91
N ASP A 40 -8.89 -5.02 20.17
CA ASP A 40 -8.21 -4.28 19.12
C ASP A 40 -7.08 -5.10 18.50
N LEU A 41 -6.85 -4.93 17.22
CA LEU A 41 -5.88 -5.74 16.47
C LEU A 41 -4.95 -4.87 15.62
N ILE A 42 -3.67 -5.21 15.63
CA ILE A 42 -2.70 -4.83 14.61
C ILE A 42 -2.30 -6.08 13.84
N GLY A 43 -2.77 -6.21 12.61
CA GLY A 43 -2.41 -7.30 11.70
C GLY A 43 -1.31 -6.85 10.73
N VAL A 44 -0.10 -7.43 10.86
CA VAL A 44 1.00 -7.16 9.92
C VAL A 44 1.08 -8.30 8.92
N ALA A 45 0.56 -8.07 7.72
CA ALA A 45 0.49 -9.09 6.68
C ALA A 45 0.45 -8.45 5.27
N GLN A 46 1.04 -9.13 4.29
CA GLN A 46 1.09 -8.68 2.89
C GLN A 46 -0.27 -8.70 2.20
N THR A 47 -0.38 -7.97 1.06
CA THR A 47 -1.55 -8.08 0.17
C THR A 47 -1.65 -9.50 -0.42
N GLY A 48 -2.89 -9.97 -0.64
CA GLY A 48 -3.14 -11.31 -1.19
C GLY A 48 -3.07 -12.45 -0.16
N THR A 49 -2.91 -12.15 1.13
CA THR A 49 -2.92 -13.16 2.21
C THR A 49 -4.30 -13.46 2.76
N GLY A 50 -5.36 -12.79 2.27
CA GLY A 50 -6.73 -12.97 2.72
C GLY A 50 -7.14 -12.04 3.87
N LYS A 51 -6.49 -10.87 4.02
CA LYS A 51 -6.81 -9.88 5.07
C LYS A 51 -8.26 -9.41 5.04
N THR A 52 -8.82 -9.20 3.85
CA THR A 52 -10.20 -8.70 3.71
C THR A 52 -11.20 -9.64 4.38
N ALA A 53 -11.12 -10.93 4.11
CA ALA A 53 -11.95 -11.92 4.80
C ALA A 53 -11.61 -12.00 6.31
N ALA A 54 -10.34 -11.80 6.69
CA ALA A 54 -9.89 -11.85 8.09
C ALA A 54 -10.58 -10.81 8.99
N TYR A 55 -10.96 -9.64 8.46
CA TYR A 55 -11.74 -8.66 9.23
C TYR A 55 -13.22 -8.63 8.87
N LEU A 56 -13.62 -8.93 7.62
CA LEU A 56 -15.04 -8.92 7.25
C LEU A 56 -15.82 -10.04 7.96
N LEU A 57 -15.31 -11.27 7.94
CA LEU A 57 -16.02 -12.41 8.51
C LEU A 57 -16.37 -12.25 10.00
N PRO A 58 -15.43 -11.89 10.90
CA PRO A 58 -15.77 -11.72 12.30
C PRO A 58 -16.67 -10.51 12.57
N VAL A 59 -16.54 -9.42 11.80
CA VAL A 59 -17.43 -8.25 11.93
C VAL A 59 -18.84 -8.59 11.45
N LEU A 60 -19.00 -9.25 10.30
CA LEU A 60 -20.29 -9.74 9.83
C LEU A 60 -20.93 -10.71 10.81
N ASN A 61 -20.12 -11.60 11.39
CA ASN A 61 -20.57 -12.53 12.43
C ASN A 61 -21.11 -11.81 13.66
N GLN A 62 -20.49 -10.71 14.08
CA GLN A 62 -20.97 -9.93 15.22
C GLN A 62 -22.24 -9.16 14.85
N LEU A 63 -22.29 -8.52 13.69
CA LEU A 63 -23.47 -7.78 13.22
C LEU A 63 -24.68 -8.69 13.03
N SER A 64 -24.49 -9.90 12.48
CA SER A 64 -25.58 -10.87 12.26
C SER A 64 -26.19 -11.43 13.56
N LYS A 65 -25.44 -11.45 14.68
CA LYS A 65 -25.94 -11.81 16.01
C LYS A 65 -26.95 -10.80 16.55
N GLY A 66 -27.03 -9.62 15.98
CA GLY A 66 -27.88 -8.53 16.45
C GLY A 66 -27.30 -7.79 17.67
N GLY A 67 -28.09 -6.86 18.20
CA GLY A 67 -27.67 -6.00 19.31
C GLY A 67 -27.04 -4.67 18.85
N TYR A 68 -26.93 -4.45 17.54
CA TYR A 68 -26.53 -3.19 16.94
C TYR A 68 -27.75 -2.44 16.39
N PRO A 69 -27.73 -1.09 16.39
CA PRO A 69 -28.85 -0.30 15.81
C PRO A 69 -29.01 -0.58 14.31
N GLU A 70 -30.24 -0.89 13.86
CA GLU A 70 -30.55 -1.24 12.47
C GLU A 70 -30.43 -0.06 11.49
N ASP A 71 -30.73 1.16 11.95
CA ASP A 71 -30.72 2.37 11.13
C ASP A 71 -29.48 3.25 11.42
N ALA A 72 -28.33 2.64 11.69
CA ALA A 72 -27.12 3.34 12.04
C ALA A 72 -25.88 2.74 11.35
N ILE A 73 -24.82 3.55 11.24
CA ILE A 73 -23.52 3.08 10.78
C ILE A 73 -22.83 2.38 11.95
N ASN A 74 -22.66 1.05 11.83
CA ASN A 74 -22.07 0.20 12.86
C ASN A 74 -20.58 -0.09 12.61
N CYS A 75 -20.16 -0.07 11.34
CA CYS A 75 -18.79 -0.36 10.94
C CYS A 75 -18.30 0.62 9.88
N ILE A 76 -17.06 1.09 10.03
CA ILE A 76 -16.35 1.85 8.99
C ILE A 76 -15.08 1.13 8.61
N ILE A 77 -14.90 0.91 7.32
CA ILE A 77 -13.69 0.34 6.71
C ILE A 77 -13.02 1.42 5.86
N MET A 78 -11.83 1.82 6.28
CA MET A 78 -11.03 2.80 5.54
C MET A 78 -10.08 2.10 4.57
N SER A 79 -10.05 2.56 3.35
CA SER A 79 -9.23 2.03 2.26
C SER A 79 -8.45 3.17 1.57
N PRO A 80 -7.17 2.99 1.20
CA PRO A 80 -6.35 4.03 0.56
C PRO A 80 -6.83 4.41 -0.83
N THR A 81 -7.47 3.49 -1.55
CA THR A 81 -7.85 3.68 -2.96
C THR A 81 -9.29 3.26 -3.23
N ARG A 82 -9.85 3.84 -4.28
CA ARG A 82 -11.19 3.49 -4.77
C ARG A 82 -11.29 2.04 -5.22
N GLU A 83 -10.25 1.60 -5.92
CA GLU A 83 -10.15 0.25 -6.45
C GLU A 83 -10.20 -0.79 -5.33
N LEU A 84 -9.47 -0.55 -4.23
CA LEU A 84 -9.52 -1.43 -3.06
C LEU A 84 -10.87 -1.33 -2.36
N ALA A 85 -11.45 -0.13 -2.22
CA ALA A 85 -12.80 0.01 -1.66
C ALA A 85 -13.86 -0.77 -2.46
N MET A 86 -13.79 -0.73 -3.80
CA MET A 86 -14.66 -1.53 -4.68
C MET A 86 -14.46 -3.04 -4.49
N GLN A 87 -13.24 -3.50 -4.32
CA GLN A 87 -12.94 -4.92 -4.09
C GLN A 87 -13.46 -5.39 -2.73
N ILE A 88 -13.30 -4.56 -1.69
CA ILE A 88 -13.86 -4.84 -0.37
C ILE A 88 -15.38 -4.92 -0.45
N ASP A 89 -16.03 -3.98 -1.16
CA ASP A 89 -17.48 -3.95 -1.35
C ASP A 89 -17.98 -5.20 -2.08
N GLN A 90 -17.30 -5.63 -3.14
CA GLN A 90 -17.65 -6.85 -3.87
C GLN A 90 -17.49 -8.11 -2.99
N GLN A 91 -16.46 -8.19 -2.15
CA GLN A 91 -16.32 -9.30 -1.21
C GLN A 91 -17.36 -9.24 -0.11
N MET A 92 -17.70 -8.02 0.34
CA MET A 92 -18.76 -7.78 1.32
C MET A 92 -20.10 -8.30 0.82
N GLU A 93 -20.48 -8.02 -0.43
CA GLU A 93 -21.71 -8.53 -1.05
C GLU A 93 -21.78 -10.07 -1.01
N GLY A 94 -20.66 -10.75 -1.31
CA GLY A 94 -20.58 -12.20 -1.25
C GLY A 94 -20.72 -12.76 0.17
N PHE A 95 -19.93 -12.21 1.10
CA PHE A 95 -19.92 -12.71 2.49
C PHE A 95 -21.22 -12.38 3.26
N SER A 96 -21.92 -11.30 2.92
CA SER A 96 -23.17 -10.91 3.58
C SER A 96 -24.44 -11.47 2.92
N TYR A 97 -24.31 -12.29 1.88
CA TYR A 97 -25.44 -12.73 1.07
C TYR A 97 -26.58 -13.40 1.86
N PHE A 98 -26.25 -14.14 2.91
CA PHE A 98 -27.24 -14.82 3.78
C PHE A 98 -27.54 -14.05 5.07
N MET A 99 -27.14 -12.78 5.17
CA MET A 99 -27.27 -11.96 6.38
C MET A 99 -28.00 -10.66 6.09
N PRO A 100 -28.82 -10.15 7.03
CA PRO A 100 -29.49 -8.87 6.90
C PRO A 100 -28.53 -7.70 7.23
N VAL A 101 -27.36 -7.66 6.60
CA VAL A 101 -26.35 -6.61 6.81
C VAL A 101 -26.17 -5.81 5.53
N SER A 102 -26.41 -4.52 5.63
CA SER A 102 -26.32 -3.58 4.51
C SER A 102 -24.93 -2.94 4.42
N SER A 103 -24.46 -2.67 3.21
CA SER A 103 -23.20 -1.95 2.99
C SER A 103 -23.33 -0.81 1.99
N VAL A 104 -22.41 0.15 2.09
CA VAL A 104 -22.25 1.21 1.10
C VAL A 104 -20.77 1.52 0.88
N ALA A 105 -20.37 1.55 -0.39
CA ALA A 105 -19.04 2.00 -0.77
C ALA A 105 -19.07 3.51 -1.08
N VAL A 106 -18.19 4.26 -0.39
CA VAL A 106 -18.09 5.73 -0.40
C VAL A 106 -16.70 6.14 -0.87
N TYR A 107 -16.54 6.35 -2.16
CA TYR A 107 -15.26 6.73 -2.73
C TYR A 107 -15.41 7.79 -3.82
N GLY A 108 -14.43 8.69 -3.90
CA GLY A 108 -14.51 9.86 -4.78
C GLY A 108 -14.64 9.51 -6.26
N GLY A 109 -15.27 10.37 -7.02
CA GLY A 109 -15.46 10.42 -8.46
C GLY A 109 -16.13 11.76 -8.77
N ASN A 110 -16.05 12.21 -10.00
CA ASN A 110 -16.70 13.48 -10.41
C ASN A 110 -18.18 13.30 -10.73
N ASP A 111 -18.81 12.23 -10.28
CA ASP A 111 -20.20 11.91 -10.58
C ASP A 111 -21.12 12.40 -9.45
N GLY A 112 -21.89 13.46 -9.74
CA GLY A 112 -22.88 14.01 -8.83
C GLY A 112 -24.01 13.04 -8.51
N ILE A 113 -24.39 12.16 -9.44
CA ILE A 113 -25.44 11.14 -9.24
C ILE A 113 -25.00 10.16 -8.15
N ARG A 114 -23.77 9.71 -8.22
CA ARG A 114 -23.20 8.81 -7.22
C ARG A 114 -23.13 9.46 -5.85
N PHE A 115 -22.77 10.76 -5.79
CA PHE A 115 -22.74 11.49 -4.52
C PHE A 115 -24.10 11.48 -3.83
N GLU A 116 -25.18 11.73 -4.56
CA GLU A 116 -26.54 11.71 -4.00
C GLU A 116 -26.99 10.29 -3.58
N GLN A 117 -26.55 9.25 -4.30
CA GLN A 117 -26.80 7.87 -3.91
C GLN A 117 -26.04 7.50 -2.61
N GLU A 118 -24.77 7.85 -2.50
CA GLU A 118 -23.97 7.67 -1.29
C GLU A 118 -24.61 8.42 -0.12
N LYS A 119 -25.00 9.70 -0.31
CA LYS A 119 -25.69 10.52 0.68
C LYS A 119 -26.96 9.84 1.18
N LYS A 120 -27.81 9.36 0.26
CA LYS A 120 -29.07 8.67 0.62
C LYS A 120 -28.81 7.45 1.51
N ARG A 121 -27.84 6.60 1.14
CA ARG A 121 -27.51 5.38 1.89
C ARG A 121 -26.89 5.71 3.26
N LEU A 122 -25.97 6.70 3.32
CA LEU A 122 -25.38 7.16 4.57
C LEU A 122 -26.41 7.77 5.53
N THR A 123 -27.43 8.47 5.00
CA THR A 123 -28.49 9.06 5.81
C THR A 123 -29.47 7.99 6.32
N LEU A 124 -29.67 6.91 5.57
CA LEU A 124 -30.52 5.79 5.98
C LEU A 124 -29.85 4.87 7.01
N GLY A 125 -28.51 4.99 7.20
CA GLY A 125 -27.78 4.18 8.17
C GLY A 125 -27.43 2.80 7.62
N ALA A 126 -26.56 2.72 6.59
CA ALA A 126 -25.98 1.45 6.17
C ALA A 126 -25.09 0.88 7.29
N ASP A 127 -25.21 -0.43 7.62
CA ASP A 127 -24.45 -1.07 8.70
C ASP A 127 -22.95 -0.93 8.50
N VAL A 128 -22.48 -1.12 7.26
CA VAL A 128 -21.04 -1.08 6.93
C VAL A 128 -20.79 -0.02 5.86
N VAL A 129 -19.89 0.90 6.18
CA VAL A 129 -19.41 1.93 5.26
C VAL A 129 -17.98 1.63 4.86
N ILE A 130 -17.73 1.39 3.57
CA ILE A 130 -16.41 1.17 3.00
C ILE A 130 -15.97 2.46 2.31
N ALA A 131 -14.95 3.14 2.81
CA ALA A 131 -14.68 4.51 2.36
C ALA A 131 -13.20 4.79 2.07
N THR A 132 -12.99 5.74 1.13
CA THR A 132 -11.69 6.45 1.05
C THR A 132 -11.75 7.71 1.92
N PRO A 133 -10.63 8.10 2.59
CA PRO A 133 -10.63 9.18 3.59
C PRO A 133 -11.25 10.49 3.11
N GLY A 134 -10.77 11.04 2.01
CA GLY A 134 -11.22 12.33 1.52
C GLY A 134 -12.71 12.36 1.14
N ARG A 135 -13.28 11.26 0.61
CA ARG A 135 -14.70 11.19 0.26
C ARG A 135 -15.59 11.14 1.49
N LEU A 136 -15.21 10.34 2.49
CA LEU A 136 -15.94 10.28 3.75
C LEU A 136 -15.94 11.64 4.46
N ILE A 137 -14.80 12.34 4.50
CA ILE A 137 -14.71 13.70 5.06
C ILE A 137 -15.64 14.66 4.31
N SER A 138 -15.75 14.56 2.98
CA SER A 138 -16.67 15.39 2.22
C SER A 138 -18.13 15.22 2.67
N HIS A 139 -18.56 13.98 2.93
CA HIS A 139 -19.89 13.69 3.47
C HIS A 139 -20.06 14.15 4.92
N LEU A 140 -19.05 13.92 5.78
CA LEU A 140 -19.06 14.36 7.19
C LEU A 140 -19.15 15.88 7.32
N SER A 141 -18.44 16.61 6.45
CA SER A 141 -18.43 18.09 6.45
C SER A 141 -19.78 18.70 6.13
N LEU A 142 -20.68 17.97 5.49
CA LEU A 142 -22.06 18.38 5.20
C LEU A 142 -23.04 18.11 6.38
N GLY A 143 -22.59 17.43 7.44
CA GLY A 143 -23.28 17.33 8.72
C GLY A 143 -24.49 16.38 8.78
N TYR A 144 -24.72 15.55 7.79
CA TYR A 144 -25.84 14.58 7.77
C TYR A 144 -25.42 13.15 8.12
N VAL A 145 -24.13 12.88 8.26
CA VAL A 145 -23.61 11.54 8.59
C VAL A 145 -23.40 11.46 10.10
N ASP A 146 -24.07 10.51 10.73
CA ASP A 146 -23.91 10.22 12.15
C ASP A 146 -23.05 8.98 12.36
N LEU A 147 -21.87 9.14 12.99
CA LEU A 147 -20.95 8.06 13.33
C LEU A 147 -20.97 7.70 14.81
N SER A 148 -21.93 8.23 15.59
CA SER A 148 -21.97 8.05 17.05
C SER A 148 -22.24 6.61 17.49
N LYS A 149 -22.67 5.72 16.56
CA LYS A 149 -22.99 4.32 16.82
C LYS A 149 -21.97 3.34 16.26
N VAL A 150 -20.87 3.84 15.68
CA VAL A 150 -19.82 3.01 15.12
C VAL A 150 -19.18 2.16 16.21
N SER A 151 -19.31 0.84 16.07
CA SER A 151 -18.73 -0.15 16.97
C SER A 151 -17.44 -0.75 16.43
N PHE A 152 -17.25 -0.70 15.11
CA PHE A 152 -16.05 -1.24 14.43
C PHE A 152 -15.41 -0.20 13.54
N PHE A 153 -14.10 0.03 13.73
CA PHE A 153 -13.31 0.90 12.88
C PHE A 153 -12.12 0.12 12.31
N ILE A 154 -12.09 -0.01 10.99
CA ILE A 154 -11.09 -0.83 10.30
C ILE A 154 -10.25 0.04 9.39
N LEU A 155 -8.93 -0.10 9.47
CA LEU A 155 -7.96 0.51 8.57
C LEU A 155 -7.29 -0.60 7.76
N ASP A 156 -7.59 -0.68 6.47
CA ASP A 156 -6.89 -1.61 5.57
C ASP A 156 -5.79 -0.87 4.78
N GLU A 157 -4.63 -1.51 4.64
CA GLU A 157 -3.43 -0.91 4.07
C GLU A 157 -3.07 0.44 4.71
N ALA A 158 -2.98 0.47 6.06
CA ALA A 158 -2.74 1.69 6.83
C ALA A 158 -1.43 2.40 6.45
N ASP A 159 -0.35 1.63 6.20
CA ASP A 159 0.93 2.15 5.72
C ASP A 159 0.75 2.94 4.42
N ARG A 160 -0.01 2.41 3.50
CA ARG A 160 -0.29 3.06 2.24
C ARG A 160 -1.13 4.34 2.39
N MET A 161 -2.10 4.35 3.30
CA MET A 161 -2.85 5.58 3.60
C MET A 161 -1.93 6.69 4.09
N LEU A 162 -0.94 6.36 4.94
CA LEU A 162 0.03 7.33 5.43
C LEU A 162 1.01 7.79 4.33
N ASP A 163 1.45 6.89 3.45
CA ASP A 163 2.31 7.23 2.31
C ASP A 163 1.61 8.18 1.32
N MET A 164 0.29 8.06 1.20
CA MET A 164 -0.55 8.95 0.39
C MET A 164 -0.90 10.27 1.11
N GLY A 165 -0.46 10.46 2.36
CA GLY A 165 -0.66 11.68 3.12
C GLY A 165 -1.99 11.76 3.87
N PHE A 166 -2.75 10.68 4.00
CA PHE A 166 -4.07 10.66 4.66
C PHE A 166 -4.01 10.62 6.20
N SER A 167 -2.85 10.85 6.80
CA SER A 167 -2.69 10.85 8.27
C SER A 167 -3.68 11.79 8.95
N ASP A 168 -3.75 13.05 8.49
CA ASP A 168 -4.60 14.07 9.07
C ASP A 168 -6.09 13.78 8.80
N ASP A 169 -6.40 13.22 7.63
CA ASP A 169 -7.74 12.82 7.26
C ASP A 169 -8.27 11.71 8.16
N ILE A 170 -7.44 10.67 8.42
CA ILE A 170 -7.78 9.59 9.36
C ILE A 170 -8.05 10.18 10.75
N MET A 171 -7.16 11.05 11.24
CA MET A 171 -7.31 11.67 12.55
C MET A 171 -8.55 12.58 12.63
N GLN A 172 -8.94 13.21 11.52
CA GLN A 172 -10.17 13.99 11.45
C GLN A 172 -11.40 13.07 11.56
N ILE A 173 -11.43 11.93 10.84
CA ILE A 173 -12.52 10.96 10.91
C ILE A 173 -12.64 10.37 12.33
N VAL A 174 -11.52 10.01 12.96
CA VAL A 174 -11.48 9.47 14.33
C VAL A 174 -12.15 10.38 15.36
N LYS A 175 -12.16 11.69 15.15
CA LYS A 175 -12.84 12.66 16.06
C LYS A 175 -14.37 12.51 16.07
N TYR A 176 -14.96 11.96 15.01
CA TYR A 176 -16.40 11.70 14.90
C TYR A 176 -16.81 10.35 15.49
N LEU A 177 -15.84 9.45 15.74
CA LEU A 177 -16.10 8.09 16.23
C LEU A 177 -16.26 8.05 17.75
N PRO A 178 -17.05 7.11 18.28
CA PRO A 178 -17.09 6.81 19.70
C PRO A 178 -15.71 6.44 20.26
N LYS A 179 -15.48 6.74 21.53
CA LYS A 179 -14.25 6.28 22.22
C LYS A 179 -14.26 4.76 22.41
N GLU A 180 -15.41 4.24 22.80
CA GLU A 180 -15.61 2.79 22.98
C GLU A 180 -16.01 2.19 21.63
N ARG A 181 -15.06 1.55 21.00
CA ARG A 181 -15.20 0.83 19.72
C ARG A 181 -14.06 -0.17 19.61
N GLN A 182 -14.24 -1.18 18.82
CA GLN A 182 -13.16 -2.07 18.40
C GLN A 182 -12.43 -1.46 17.18
N THR A 183 -11.11 -1.31 17.27
CA THR A 183 -10.29 -0.80 16.16
C THR A 183 -9.38 -1.90 15.62
N ILE A 184 -9.44 -2.12 14.32
CA ILE A 184 -8.69 -3.17 13.61
C ILE A 184 -7.81 -2.49 12.56
N MET A 185 -6.51 -2.68 12.64
CA MET A 185 -5.57 -2.09 11.69
C MET A 185 -4.76 -3.17 10.98
N PHE A 186 -4.88 -3.23 9.66
CA PHE A 186 -4.01 -4.04 8.81
C PHE A 186 -3.01 -3.16 8.07
N SER A 187 -1.76 -3.62 8.06
CA SER A 187 -0.65 -2.95 7.38
C SER A 187 0.32 -4.00 6.84
N ALA A 188 0.98 -3.74 5.73
CA ALA A 188 2.06 -4.60 5.25
C ALA A 188 3.36 -4.32 6.00
N THR A 189 3.55 -3.08 6.48
CA THR A 189 4.77 -2.61 7.13
C THR A 189 4.45 -1.85 8.43
N MET A 190 5.44 -1.75 9.33
CA MET A 190 5.30 -1.06 10.62
C MET A 190 6.37 0.01 10.84
N PRO A 191 6.51 1.00 9.94
CA PRO A 191 7.41 2.14 10.17
C PRO A 191 6.95 2.97 11.38
N THR A 192 7.84 3.83 11.87
CA THR A 192 7.58 4.66 13.07
C THR A 192 6.25 5.44 12.99
N LYS A 193 5.89 5.95 11.81
CA LYS A 193 4.62 6.67 11.61
C LYS A 193 3.39 5.80 11.84
N ILE A 194 3.41 4.55 11.35
CA ILE A 194 2.32 3.58 11.59
C ILE A 194 2.25 3.21 13.06
N GLN A 195 3.39 2.99 13.72
CA GLN A 195 3.42 2.71 15.16
C GLN A 195 2.83 3.88 15.97
N GLN A 196 3.09 5.13 15.56
CA GLN A 196 2.51 6.31 16.19
C GLN A 196 1.00 6.41 15.99
N LEU A 197 0.53 6.18 14.75
CA LEU A 197 -0.90 6.12 14.45
C LEU A 197 -1.58 5.04 15.30
N ALA A 198 -1.04 3.83 15.32
CA ALA A 198 -1.56 2.71 16.10
C ALA A 198 -1.71 3.07 17.59
N LYS A 199 -0.67 3.64 18.21
CA LYS A 199 -0.70 4.09 19.60
C LYS A 199 -1.77 5.16 19.89
N THR A 200 -2.18 5.91 18.87
CA THR A 200 -3.16 7.00 19.04
C THR A 200 -4.60 6.51 18.93
N ILE A 201 -4.86 5.52 18.07
CA ILE A 201 -6.22 5.12 17.71
C ILE A 201 -6.65 3.75 18.23
N LEU A 202 -5.71 2.89 18.63
CA LEU A 202 -6.00 1.57 19.19
C LEU A 202 -5.83 1.57 20.72
N HIS A 203 -6.59 0.70 21.38
CA HIS A 203 -6.54 0.48 22.82
C HIS A 203 -6.08 -0.92 23.14
N ASP A 204 -4.90 -1.06 23.74
CA ASP A 204 -4.26 -2.34 24.13
C ASP A 204 -4.36 -3.45 23.04
N PRO A 205 -3.88 -3.17 21.81
CA PRO A 205 -4.10 -4.06 20.69
C PRO A 205 -3.28 -5.34 20.78
N VAL A 206 -3.87 -6.44 20.34
CA VAL A 206 -3.12 -7.66 20.04
C VAL A 206 -2.38 -7.48 18.72
N GLU A 207 -1.07 -7.70 18.73
CA GLU A 207 -0.25 -7.61 17.53
C GLU A 207 -0.02 -8.99 16.92
N VAL A 208 -0.55 -9.23 15.72
CA VAL A 208 -0.34 -10.43 14.92
C VAL A 208 0.62 -10.10 13.77
N LYS A 209 1.85 -10.56 13.89
CA LYS A 209 2.87 -10.42 12.84
C LYS A 209 3.04 -11.74 12.13
N LEU A 210 2.60 -11.76 10.88
CA LEU A 210 2.99 -12.85 10.00
C LEU A 210 4.34 -12.50 9.38
N ALA A 211 5.25 -13.46 9.39
CA ALA A 211 6.52 -13.27 8.70
C ALA A 211 6.24 -12.77 7.28
N VAL A 212 6.95 -11.72 6.89
CA VAL A 212 6.93 -11.25 5.49
C VAL A 212 7.25 -12.49 4.66
N SER A 213 6.23 -13.05 4.00
CA SER A 213 6.47 -14.19 3.13
C SER A 213 7.44 -13.68 2.06
N LYS A 214 8.62 -14.30 2.01
CA LYS A 214 9.52 -14.11 0.87
C LYS A 214 8.66 -14.29 -0.38
N PRO A 215 8.92 -13.51 -1.45
CA PRO A 215 8.17 -13.68 -2.70
C PRO A 215 8.07 -15.17 -2.99
N ALA A 216 6.89 -15.62 -3.44
CA ALA A 216 6.67 -17.04 -3.69
C ALA A 216 7.91 -17.61 -4.39
N GLU A 217 8.46 -18.71 -3.87
CA GLU A 217 9.67 -19.36 -4.44
C GLU A 217 9.53 -19.63 -5.93
N LYS A 218 8.30 -19.66 -6.42
CA LYS A 218 7.91 -19.84 -7.82
C LYS A 218 8.11 -18.60 -8.71
N ILE A 219 8.48 -17.41 -8.16
CA ILE A 219 8.74 -16.22 -8.99
C ILE A 219 10.20 -16.21 -9.44
N ILE A 220 10.40 -16.40 -10.75
CA ILE A 220 11.71 -16.23 -11.38
C ILE A 220 12.03 -14.73 -11.40
N GLN A 221 13.13 -14.34 -10.77
CA GLN A 221 13.54 -12.96 -10.67
C GLN A 221 14.86 -12.72 -11.39
N ALA A 222 14.89 -11.71 -12.27
CA ALA A 222 16.08 -11.32 -13.00
C ALA A 222 16.21 -9.78 -13.05
N ALA A 223 17.41 -9.28 -13.32
CA ALA A 223 17.65 -7.85 -13.45
C ALA A 223 18.60 -7.55 -14.63
N TYR A 224 18.36 -6.44 -15.31
CA TYR A 224 19.31 -5.84 -16.24
C TYR A 224 19.99 -4.65 -15.56
N ILE A 225 21.33 -4.69 -15.48
CA ILE A 225 22.09 -3.52 -15.08
C ILE A 225 22.35 -2.70 -16.35
N CYS A 226 21.66 -1.59 -16.50
CA CYS A 226 21.59 -0.85 -17.75
C CYS A 226 21.61 0.66 -17.56
N TYR A 227 21.97 1.39 -18.60
CA TYR A 227 21.77 2.84 -18.63
C TYR A 227 20.28 3.19 -18.87
N GLU A 228 19.84 4.35 -18.40
CA GLU A 228 18.46 4.79 -18.59
C GLU A 228 18.04 4.76 -20.08
N ALA A 229 18.95 5.16 -20.98
CA ALA A 229 18.72 5.14 -22.42
C ALA A 229 18.55 3.74 -23.01
N GLN A 230 19.05 2.68 -22.37
CA GLN A 230 18.94 1.31 -22.84
C GLN A 230 17.61 0.64 -22.47
N LYS A 231 16.90 1.13 -21.45
CA LYS A 231 15.69 0.47 -20.89
C LYS A 231 14.64 0.18 -21.97
N LEU A 232 14.32 1.15 -22.83
CA LEU A 232 13.34 0.96 -23.90
C LEU A 232 13.83 -0.03 -24.95
N GLY A 233 15.12 -0.01 -25.30
CA GLY A 233 15.71 -0.97 -26.22
C GLY A 233 15.66 -2.40 -25.68
N ILE A 234 15.89 -2.59 -24.38
CA ILE A 234 15.77 -3.91 -23.72
C ILE A 234 14.32 -4.41 -23.82
N ILE A 235 13.31 -3.56 -23.56
CA ILE A 235 11.90 -3.95 -23.74
C ILE A 235 11.62 -4.35 -25.19
N GLN A 236 12.16 -3.61 -26.16
CA GLN A 236 12.00 -3.92 -27.58
C GLN A 236 12.58 -5.30 -27.90
N SER A 237 13.80 -5.60 -27.44
CA SER A 237 14.44 -6.90 -27.64
C SER A 237 13.65 -8.03 -27.00
N LEU A 238 13.14 -7.83 -25.75
CA LEU A 238 12.31 -8.81 -25.06
C LEU A 238 11.02 -9.17 -25.83
N PHE A 239 10.35 -8.18 -26.44
CA PHE A 239 9.07 -8.37 -27.13
C PHE A 239 9.19 -8.65 -28.61
N GLN A 240 10.39 -8.60 -29.22
CA GLN A 240 10.62 -9.04 -30.59
C GLN A 240 10.57 -10.57 -30.71
N SER A 241 11.02 -11.29 -29.68
CA SER A 241 11.11 -12.74 -29.68
C SER A 241 9.82 -13.45 -29.26
N GLN A 242 8.98 -12.78 -28.46
CA GLN A 242 7.70 -13.31 -27.99
C GLN A 242 6.66 -12.20 -27.90
N GLN A 243 5.44 -12.46 -28.36
CA GLN A 243 4.34 -11.53 -28.13
C GLN A 243 4.06 -11.44 -26.63
N PRO A 244 4.03 -10.21 -26.06
CA PRO A 244 3.75 -10.05 -24.65
C PRO A 244 2.29 -10.38 -24.36
N GLU A 245 2.05 -11.20 -23.35
CA GLU A 245 0.72 -11.49 -22.83
C GLU A 245 0.70 -11.26 -21.32
N ARG A 246 -0.29 -10.52 -20.82
CA ARG A 246 -0.49 -10.31 -19.38
C ARG A 246 0.76 -9.73 -18.69
N VAL A 247 1.24 -8.61 -19.20
CA VAL A 247 2.44 -7.91 -18.70
C VAL A 247 2.03 -6.66 -17.92
N ILE A 248 2.63 -6.46 -16.75
CA ILE A 248 2.57 -5.16 -16.05
C ILE A 248 3.96 -4.55 -16.01
N ILE A 249 4.05 -3.27 -16.40
CA ILE A 249 5.29 -2.47 -16.34
C ILE A 249 5.10 -1.36 -15.31
N PHE A 250 5.89 -1.37 -14.25
CA PHE A 250 5.89 -0.34 -13.22
C PHE A 250 6.91 0.75 -13.52
N ALA A 251 6.46 1.99 -13.61
CA ALA A 251 7.32 3.16 -13.79
C ALA A 251 7.15 4.16 -12.64
N SER A 252 8.21 4.86 -12.28
CA SER A 252 8.28 5.73 -11.09
C SER A 252 7.46 7.02 -11.21
N SER A 253 7.05 7.41 -12.41
CA SER A 253 6.29 8.65 -12.63
C SER A 253 5.32 8.54 -13.79
N LYS A 254 4.26 9.37 -13.77
CA LYS A 254 3.29 9.49 -14.86
C LYS A 254 3.92 9.88 -16.20
N LEU A 255 4.99 10.67 -16.19
CA LEU A 255 5.70 11.03 -17.41
C LEU A 255 6.37 9.82 -18.04
N LYS A 256 7.05 8.99 -17.23
CA LYS A 256 7.65 7.74 -17.72
C LYS A 256 6.60 6.75 -18.19
N VAL A 257 5.45 6.64 -17.50
CA VAL A 257 4.32 5.82 -17.96
C VAL A 257 3.91 6.21 -19.37
N LYS A 258 3.67 7.53 -19.63
CA LYS A 258 3.30 8.04 -20.96
C LYS A 258 4.39 7.80 -22.00
N GLU A 259 5.66 7.96 -21.64
CA GLU A 259 6.81 7.74 -22.53
C GLU A 259 6.91 6.26 -22.95
N VAL A 260 6.90 5.34 -21.98
CA VAL A 260 6.95 3.91 -22.21
C VAL A 260 5.75 3.45 -23.03
N THR A 261 4.54 3.88 -22.67
CA THR A 261 3.32 3.54 -23.41
C THR A 261 3.39 4.01 -24.86
N LYS A 262 3.85 5.24 -25.10
CA LYS A 262 4.01 5.77 -26.45
C LYS A 262 5.03 4.97 -27.28
N ALA A 263 6.13 4.54 -26.67
CA ALA A 263 7.14 3.72 -27.33
C ALA A 263 6.57 2.35 -27.71
N LEU A 264 5.85 1.69 -26.81
CA LEU A 264 5.24 0.37 -27.05
C LEU A 264 4.11 0.43 -28.09
N LYS A 265 3.28 1.47 -28.09
CA LYS A 265 2.25 1.69 -29.13
C LYS A 265 2.85 1.87 -30.52
N ARG A 266 4.06 2.48 -30.64
CA ARG A 266 4.78 2.58 -31.92
C ARG A 266 5.23 1.22 -32.44
N MET A 267 5.43 0.25 -31.54
CA MET A 267 5.71 -1.15 -31.89
C MET A 267 4.44 -1.94 -32.26
N LYS A 268 3.28 -1.29 -32.34
CA LYS A 268 1.96 -1.89 -32.62
C LYS A 268 1.52 -2.90 -31.54
N LEU A 269 1.94 -2.73 -30.29
CA LEU A 269 1.52 -3.54 -29.16
C LEU A 269 0.24 -2.96 -28.55
N ASN A 270 -0.62 -3.82 -27.98
CA ASN A 270 -1.84 -3.43 -27.28
C ASN A 270 -1.51 -3.01 -25.86
N VAL A 271 -1.39 -1.69 -25.64
CA VAL A 271 -0.89 -1.11 -24.39
C VAL A 271 -1.90 -0.15 -23.78
N GLY A 272 -2.21 -0.35 -22.49
CA GLY A 272 -2.92 0.59 -21.64
C GLY A 272 -1.96 1.33 -20.71
N GLU A 273 -2.28 2.59 -20.38
CA GLU A 273 -1.55 3.38 -19.39
C GLU A 273 -2.42 3.66 -18.16
N MET A 274 -1.80 3.64 -16.96
CA MET A 274 -2.51 3.84 -15.71
C MET A 274 -1.74 4.77 -14.78
N HIS A 275 -2.25 5.99 -14.57
CA HIS A 275 -1.62 7.02 -13.74
C HIS A 275 -2.64 8.02 -13.19
N SER A 276 -2.19 8.90 -12.30
CA SER A 276 -3.07 9.82 -11.56
C SER A 276 -3.81 10.87 -12.39
N ASP A 277 -3.36 11.16 -13.63
CA ASP A 277 -4.04 12.13 -14.49
C ASP A 277 -5.30 11.58 -15.19
N LEU A 278 -5.49 10.25 -15.16
CA LEU A 278 -6.68 9.63 -15.73
C LEU A 278 -7.90 9.82 -14.84
N GLU A 279 -9.04 10.09 -15.46
CA GLU A 279 -10.31 10.06 -14.77
C GLU A 279 -10.69 8.63 -14.34
N GLN A 280 -11.57 8.51 -13.36
CA GLN A 280 -11.94 7.21 -12.81
C GLN A 280 -12.55 6.28 -13.86
N SER A 281 -13.45 6.80 -14.68
CA SER A 281 -14.07 6.05 -15.78
C SER A 281 -13.04 5.48 -16.76
N GLN A 282 -12.02 6.26 -17.09
CA GLN A 282 -10.92 5.82 -17.96
C GLN A 282 -10.11 4.69 -17.32
N ARG A 283 -9.86 4.78 -15.99
CA ARG A 283 -9.14 3.71 -15.27
C ARG A 283 -9.95 2.42 -15.24
N GLU A 284 -11.26 2.52 -14.98
CA GLU A 284 -12.16 1.37 -14.97
C GLU A 284 -12.24 0.71 -16.35
N GLU A 285 -12.31 1.50 -17.41
CA GLU A 285 -12.29 1.01 -18.80
C GLU A 285 -10.99 0.28 -19.12
N ILE A 286 -9.83 0.88 -18.83
CA ILE A 286 -8.52 0.25 -19.07
C ILE A 286 -8.39 -1.04 -18.28
N MET A 287 -8.86 -1.07 -17.02
CA MET A 287 -8.85 -2.26 -16.20
C MET A 287 -9.76 -3.37 -16.76
N HIS A 288 -10.94 -2.99 -17.21
CA HIS A 288 -11.88 -3.91 -17.86
C HIS A 288 -11.29 -4.50 -19.14
N GLU A 289 -10.67 -3.67 -19.97
CA GLU A 289 -10.01 -4.14 -21.19
C GLU A 289 -8.80 -5.05 -20.91
N PHE A 290 -8.02 -4.73 -19.88
CA PHE A 290 -6.89 -5.56 -19.47
C PHE A 290 -7.37 -6.91 -18.90
N ARG A 291 -8.42 -6.94 -18.07
CA ARG A 291 -9.02 -8.19 -17.58
C ARG A 291 -9.57 -9.05 -18.72
N ASN A 292 -10.19 -8.43 -19.70
CA ASN A 292 -10.76 -9.12 -20.87
C ASN A 292 -9.73 -9.44 -21.98
N ARG A 293 -8.43 -9.28 -21.70
CA ARG A 293 -7.33 -9.59 -22.62
C ARG A 293 -7.38 -8.79 -23.94
N ARG A 294 -7.98 -7.60 -23.93
CA ARG A 294 -7.94 -6.65 -25.05
C ARG A 294 -6.70 -5.76 -24.99
N ILE A 295 -6.13 -5.62 -23.81
CA ILE A 295 -4.83 -4.99 -23.55
C ILE A 295 -3.90 -6.08 -23.04
N ASP A 296 -2.72 -6.21 -23.66
CA ASP A 296 -1.71 -7.19 -23.31
C ASP A 296 -0.71 -6.68 -22.30
N ILE A 297 -0.44 -5.36 -22.35
CA ILE A 297 0.54 -4.69 -21.50
C ILE A 297 -0.13 -3.52 -20.76
N LEU A 298 -0.01 -3.50 -19.45
CA LEU A 298 -0.43 -2.37 -18.63
C LEU A 298 0.82 -1.64 -18.09
N VAL A 299 1.00 -0.37 -18.46
CA VAL A 299 2.07 0.49 -17.91
C VAL A 299 1.49 1.36 -16.83
N ALA A 300 2.00 1.28 -15.60
CA ALA A 300 1.37 1.92 -14.45
C ALA A 300 2.37 2.52 -13.46
N THR A 301 1.90 3.51 -12.69
CA THR A 301 2.59 3.96 -11.47
C THR A 301 2.14 3.10 -10.28
N ASP A 302 2.97 3.00 -9.23
CA ASP A 302 2.64 2.23 -8.01
C ASP A 302 1.31 2.63 -7.38
N ILE A 303 1.06 3.93 -7.28
CA ILE A 303 -0.11 4.48 -6.56
C ILE A 303 -1.42 3.92 -7.14
N VAL A 304 -1.48 3.75 -8.44
CA VAL A 304 -2.71 3.31 -9.12
C VAL A 304 -2.74 1.80 -9.32
N ALA A 305 -1.59 1.17 -9.49
CA ALA A 305 -1.51 -0.29 -9.70
C ALA A 305 -1.55 -1.11 -8.39
N ARG A 306 -1.36 -0.48 -7.24
CA ARG A 306 -1.59 -1.10 -5.94
C ARG A 306 -3.09 -1.21 -5.66
N GLY A 307 -3.51 -2.29 -5.00
CA GLY A 307 -4.91 -2.58 -4.71
C GLY A 307 -5.71 -3.08 -5.91
N ILE A 308 -5.10 -3.24 -7.08
CA ILE A 308 -5.73 -3.88 -8.22
C ILE A 308 -5.53 -5.39 -8.08
N ASP A 309 -6.62 -6.12 -7.89
CA ASP A 309 -6.61 -7.58 -7.95
C ASP A 309 -6.66 -8.01 -9.42
N ILE A 310 -5.48 -8.29 -9.95
CA ILE A 310 -5.33 -8.86 -11.28
C ILE A 310 -4.62 -10.19 -11.10
N ASP A 311 -5.35 -11.23 -11.37
CA ASP A 311 -4.82 -12.58 -11.45
C ASP A 311 -4.20 -12.85 -12.83
N ASP A 312 -3.36 -13.85 -12.91
CA ASP A 312 -2.82 -14.34 -14.17
C ASP A 312 -1.83 -13.38 -14.89
N ILE A 313 -1.05 -12.60 -14.12
CA ILE A 313 0.07 -11.83 -14.68
C ILE A 313 1.24 -12.79 -14.91
N ARG A 314 1.74 -12.84 -16.16
CA ARG A 314 2.88 -13.68 -16.54
C ARG A 314 4.22 -12.99 -16.31
N LEU A 315 4.28 -11.70 -16.57
CA LEU A 315 5.51 -10.92 -16.48
C LEU A 315 5.29 -9.59 -15.77
N VAL A 316 6.07 -9.33 -14.75
CA VAL A 316 6.20 -8.02 -14.12
C VAL A 316 7.52 -7.41 -14.53
N ILE A 317 7.50 -6.19 -15.08
CA ILE A 317 8.70 -5.40 -15.37
C ILE A 317 8.74 -4.20 -14.42
N ASN A 318 9.75 -4.13 -13.58
CA ASN A 318 10.09 -2.91 -12.85
C ASN A 318 10.97 -2.06 -13.77
N TYR A 319 10.36 -1.11 -14.50
CA TYR A 319 11.09 -0.16 -15.34
C TYR A 319 12.02 0.73 -14.51
N ASP A 320 11.60 1.05 -13.30
CA ASP A 320 12.42 1.70 -12.28
C ASP A 320 12.42 0.84 -10.99
N VAL A 321 13.56 0.82 -10.30
CA VAL A 321 13.68 0.17 -9.00
C VAL A 321 12.75 0.87 -8.01
N PRO A 322 11.86 0.14 -7.32
CA PRO A 322 10.97 0.73 -6.33
C PRO A 322 11.73 1.41 -5.19
N HIS A 323 11.08 2.35 -4.51
CA HIS A 323 11.71 3.09 -3.43
C HIS A 323 11.98 2.20 -2.22
N ASP A 324 11.06 1.32 -1.89
CA ASP A 324 11.11 0.43 -0.74
C ASP A 324 11.18 -1.04 -1.18
N SER A 325 11.80 -1.87 -0.34
CA SER A 325 11.97 -3.30 -0.63
C SER A 325 10.64 -4.05 -0.58
N GLU A 326 9.70 -3.60 0.24
CA GLU A 326 8.35 -4.11 0.35
C GLU A 326 7.56 -3.85 -0.93
N ASP A 327 7.70 -2.67 -1.54
CA ASP A 327 7.10 -2.34 -2.83
C ASP A 327 7.56 -3.29 -3.93
N TYR A 328 8.83 -3.68 -3.90
CA TYR A 328 9.34 -4.70 -4.82
C TYR A 328 8.56 -6.01 -4.70
N VAL A 329 8.36 -6.49 -3.47
CA VAL A 329 7.60 -7.73 -3.21
C VAL A 329 6.15 -7.58 -3.65
N HIS A 330 5.53 -6.43 -3.37
CA HIS A 330 4.15 -6.13 -3.79
C HIS A 330 4.00 -6.09 -5.32
N ARG A 331 4.97 -5.53 -6.05
CA ARG A 331 4.94 -5.49 -7.51
C ARG A 331 5.08 -6.89 -8.09
N ILE A 332 6.11 -7.64 -7.68
CA ILE A 332 6.35 -8.99 -8.22
C ILE A 332 5.30 -10.00 -7.74
N GLY A 333 4.65 -9.77 -6.59
CA GLY A 333 3.52 -10.56 -6.11
C GLY A 333 2.25 -10.42 -6.94
N ARG A 334 2.24 -9.62 -8.03
CA ARG A 334 1.18 -9.61 -9.04
C ARG A 334 1.27 -10.82 -9.99
N THR A 335 2.40 -11.48 -10.05
CA THR A 335 2.60 -12.74 -10.78
C THR A 335 2.67 -13.93 -9.82
N ALA A 336 2.66 -15.15 -10.37
CA ALA A 336 2.73 -16.42 -9.62
C ALA A 336 1.59 -16.64 -8.60
N ARG A 337 0.37 -16.18 -8.90
CA ARG A 337 -0.83 -16.57 -8.19
C ARG A 337 -1.44 -17.84 -8.79
N ALA A 338 -2.19 -18.59 -7.98
CA ALA A 338 -2.97 -19.76 -8.42
C ALA A 338 -2.18 -20.83 -9.20
N ASN A 339 -1.01 -21.29 -8.69
CA ASN A 339 -0.21 -22.38 -9.24
C ASN A 339 0.54 -22.14 -10.57
N ASN A 340 0.59 -20.91 -11.09
CA ASN A 340 1.39 -20.57 -12.25
C ASN A 340 2.76 -20.02 -11.85
N ASP A 341 3.82 -20.40 -12.60
CA ASP A 341 5.14 -19.79 -12.47
C ASP A 341 5.10 -18.36 -13.00
N GLY A 342 5.67 -17.43 -12.24
CA GLY A 342 5.72 -16.02 -12.59
C GLY A 342 7.13 -15.54 -12.90
N CYS A 343 7.25 -14.50 -13.71
CA CYS A 343 8.53 -13.87 -14.03
C CYS A 343 8.52 -12.38 -13.62
N ALA A 344 9.61 -11.93 -13.02
CA ALA A 344 9.82 -10.52 -12.69
C ALA A 344 11.20 -10.06 -13.18
N ILE A 345 11.21 -9.00 -13.98
CA ILE A 345 12.43 -8.39 -14.52
C ILE A 345 12.55 -6.96 -13.96
N THR A 346 13.74 -6.59 -13.49
CA THR A 346 14.00 -5.26 -12.95
C THR A 346 15.12 -4.57 -13.72
N PHE A 347 14.87 -3.37 -14.21
CA PHE A 347 15.91 -2.53 -14.79
C PHE A 347 16.55 -1.68 -13.71
N VAL A 348 17.87 -1.73 -13.65
CA VAL A 348 18.65 -1.10 -12.59
C VAL A 348 19.63 -0.13 -13.23
N SER A 349 19.32 1.17 -13.15
CA SER A 349 20.24 2.21 -13.61
C SER A 349 21.38 2.44 -12.60
N GLU A 350 22.41 3.16 -13.02
CA GLU A 350 23.57 3.47 -12.16
C GLU A 350 23.17 4.10 -10.82
N THR A 351 22.19 4.99 -10.84
CA THR A 351 21.70 5.69 -9.65
C THR A 351 20.85 4.82 -8.74
N GLU A 352 20.32 3.70 -9.23
CA GLU A 352 19.40 2.82 -8.53
C GLU A 352 20.08 1.59 -7.91
N GLN A 353 21.36 1.33 -8.22
CA GLN A 353 22.07 0.13 -7.77
C GLN A 353 22.08 -0.02 -6.23
N THR A 354 22.20 1.08 -5.50
CA THR A 354 22.19 1.04 -4.02
C THR A 354 20.82 0.58 -3.49
N ARG A 355 19.70 1.07 -4.05
CA ARG A 355 18.35 0.63 -3.69
C ARG A 355 18.12 -0.83 -4.08
N PHE A 356 18.59 -1.22 -5.25
CA PHE A 356 18.48 -2.61 -5.70
C PHE A 356 19.25 -3.57 -4.77
N LYS A 357 20.42 -3.18 -4.28
CA LYS A 357 21.16 -3.97 -3.28
C LYS A 357 20.42 -4.06 -1.94
N GLN A 358 19.69 -3.04 -1.54
CA GLN A 358 18.82 -3.10 -0.35
C GLN A 358 17.71 -4.14 -0.54
N ILE A 359 17.10 -4.21 -1.74
CA ILE A 359 16.11 -5.24 -2.09
C ILE A 359 16.73 -6.63 -2.00
N GLU A 360 17.91 -6.87 -2.59
CA GLU A 360 18.61 -8.17 -2.49
C GLU A 360 18.91 -8.55 -1.03
N THR A 361 19.33 -7.57 -0.22
CA THR A 361 19.57 -7.79 1.21
C THR A 361 18.28 -8.15 1.96
N PHE A 362 17.19 -7.48 1.66
CA PHE A 362 15.88 -7.75 2.22
C PHE A 362 15.36 -9.16 1.85
N LEU A 363 15.55 -9.57 0.59
CA LEU A 363 15.18 -10.89 0.10
C LEU A 363 16.10 -12.01 0.65
N GLY A 364 17.29 -11.65 1.12
CA GLY A 364 18.31 -12.59 1.57
C GLY A 364 18.93 -13.41 0.43
N LYS A 365 18.79 -12.96 -0.82
CA LYS A 365 19.36 -13.60 -2.01
C LYS A 365 19.76 -12.57 -3.06
N ASP A 366 20.80 -12.88 -3.84
CA ASP A 366 21.14 -12.09 -5.02
C ASP A 366 20.22 -12.45 -6.18
N ILE A 367 19.73 -11.42 -6.90
CA ILE A 367 18.91 -11.58 -8.09
C ILE A 367 19.83 -11.78 -9.30
N TYR A 368 19.50 -12.72 -10.20
CA TYR A 368 20.29 -13.00 -11.39
C TYR A 368 20.36 -11.79 -12.31
N LYS A 369 21.61 -11.42 -12.77
CA LYS A 369 21.84 -10.29 -13.67
C LYS A 369 21.95 -10.82 -15.10
N LEU A 370 20.97 -10.40 -15.92
CA LEU A 370 20.97 -10.72 -17.34
C LEU A 370 21.94 -9.79 -18.10
N PRO A 371 22.62 -10.29 -19.13
CA PRO A 371 23.42 -9.45 -20.00
C PRO A 371 22.51 -8.53 -20.81
N VAL A 372 22.93 -7.27 -20.98
CA VAL A 372 22.23 -6.34 -21.90
C VAL A 372 22.37 -6.88 -23.33
N PRO A 373 21.33 -6.82 -24.17
CA PRO A 373 21.38 -7.22 -25.56
C PRO A 373 22.58 -6.57 -26.29
N GLU A 374 23.34 -7.33 -27.06
CA GLU A 374 24.59 -6.89 -27.71
C GLU A 374 24.40 -5.65 -28.59
N GLU A 375 23.25 -5.55 -29.28
CA GLU A 375 22.87 -4.41 -30.14
C GLU A 375 22.72 -3.09 -29.37
N LEU A 376 22.56 -3.14 -28.04
CA LEU A 376 22.42 -1.95 -27.18
C LEU A 376 23.75 -1.54 -26.53
N GLY A 377 24.81 -2.32 -26.74
CA GLY A 377 26.10 -2.10 -26.11
C GLY A 377 26.16 -2.54 -24.64
N GLU A 378 27.30 -2.36 -24.02
CA GLU A 378 27.52 -2.75 -22.63
C GLU A 378 26.72 -1.86 -21.65
N GLY A 379 26.21 -2.50 -20.59
CA GLY A 379 25.61 -1.79 -19.45
C GLY A 379 26.66 -1.33 -18.43
N PRO A 380 26.27 -0.54 -17.44
CA PRO A 380 27.17 -0.13 -16.37
C PRO A 380 27.55 -1.33 -15.47
N VAL A 381 28.72 -1.23 -14.85
CA VAL A 381 29.16 -2.24 -13.88
C VAL A 381 28.26 -2.19 -12.63
N TYR A 382 27.84 -3.37 -12.15
CA TYR A 382 27.11 -3.46 -10.88
C TYR A 382 28.04 -3.24 -9.70
N ALA A 383 28.09 -2.01 -9.18
CA ALA A 383 28.90 -1.59 -8.06
C ALA A 383 28.08 -0.73 -7.06
N PRO A 384 27.15 -1.35 -6.33
CA PRO A 384 26.29 -0.62 -5.38
C PRO A 384 27.16 -0.02 -4.26
N ARG A 385 26.93 1.25 -3.93
CA ARG A 385 27.63 1.90 -2.81
C ARG A 385 27.14 1.25 -1.52
N THR A 386 27.99 0.51 -0.84
CA THR A 386 27.72 0.06 0.51
C THR A 386 27.75 1.27 1.44
N SER A 387 26.68 1.52 2.19
CA SER A 387 26.69 2.51 3.26
C SER A 387 27.82 2.12 4.23
N ARG A 388 28.91 2.89 4.26
CA ARG A 388 29.90 2.75 5.33
C ARG A 388 29.13 2.93 6.64
N LYS A 389 29.05 1.87 7.47
CA LYS A 389 28.79 2.02 8.90
C LYS A 389 29.78 3.09 9.37
N GLU A 390 29.29 4.19 9.91
CA GLU A 390 30.13 5.15 10.60
C GLU A 390 30.85 4.41 11.73
N GLY A 391 32.04 3.92 11.39
CA GLY A 391 33.00 3.37 12.35
C GLY A 391 33.45 4.50 13.24
N GLY A 392 33.33 4.29 14.53
CA GLY A 392 33.59 5.23 15.59
C GLY A 392 34.78 6.13 15.35
N LYS A 393 34.57 7.42 15.50
CA LYS A 393 35.64 8.39 15.70
C LYS A 393 36.40 7.99 16.96
N GLN A 394 37.59 7.34 16.78
CA GLN A 394 38.58 7.33 17.80
C GLN A 394 39.00 8.76 18.09
N VAL A 395 38.60 9.24 19.25
CA VAL A 395 39.08 10.49 19.83
C VAL A 395 40.53 10.24 20.17
N LYS A 396 41.45 10.71 19.32
CA LYS A 396 42.88 10.84 19.69
C LYS A 396 42.97 11.95 20.72
N ASN A 397 43.13 11.55 21.98
CA ASN A 397 43.55 12.43 23.06
C ASN A 397 44.97 12.95 22.76
N PHE A 398 45.06 14.18 22.31
CA PHE A 398 46.31 14.94 22.32
C PHE A 398 46.48 15.55 23.70
N SER A 399 47.31 14.92 24.54
CA SER A 399 47.82 15.50 25.76
C SER A 399 48.74 16.67 25.41
N ARG A 400 48.27 17.87 25.60
CA ARG A 400 49.10 19.07 25.54
C ARG A 400 49.75 19.32 26.91
N ASN A 401 51.04 18.97 27.03
CA ASN A 401 51.92 19.38 28.13
C ASN A 401 52.04 20.91 28.13
N LYS A 402 51.64 21.53 29.26
CA LYS A 402 51.95 22.94 29.59
C LYS A 402 53.31 23.04 30.17
N LYS A 403 54.15 23.92 29.63
CA LYS A 403 55.22 24.62 30.41
C LYS A 403 55.38 26.04 29.86
N GLY A 404 55.14 26.99 30.76
CA GLY A 404 56.05 28.10 30.99
C GLY A 404 55.69 29.47 30.40
N GLY A 405 55.45 30.45 31.29
CA GLY A 405 56.09 31.74 31.26
C GLY A 405 55.26 32.98 30.99
N TRP A 406 54.78 33.56 32.02
CA TRP A 406 54.74 35.00 32.38
C TRP A 406 55.02 36.09 31.33
N LYS A 407 54.12 37.09 31.18
CA LYS A 407 54.38 38.50 31.57
C LYS A 407 53.14 39.39 31.41
N LYS A 408 52.86 40.20 32.44
CA LYS A 408 51.88 41.29 32.59
C LYS A 408 52.23 42.49 31.71
N LYS A 409 51.17 43.24 31.35
CA LYS A 409 51.00 44.72 31.32
C LYS A 409 49.67 44.96 30.61
N GLY A 410 48.68 45.61 31.10
CA GLY A 410 48.54 46.90 31.81
C GLY A 410 48.00 47.97 30.87
N GLY A 411 46.84 48.54 31.17
CA GLY A 411 46.34 49.77 30.53
C GLY A 411 44.90 49.70 30.00
N ASN A 412 43.95 50.01 30.69
CA ASN A 412 43.14 51.22 31.03
C ASN A 412 42.40 51.91 29.83
N HIS A 413 41.18 52.29 30.18
CA HIS A 413 40.29 53.36 29.62
C HIS A 413 39.48 53.06 28.39
N ALA A 414 38.24 53.46 28.25
CA ALA A 414 37.25 54.14 29.05
C ALA A 414 35.92 54.16 28.24
N LYS A 415 34.82 54.16 28.96
CA LYS A 415 33.49 54.70 28.69
C LYS A 415 33.23 55.45 27.35
N LYS A 416 32.09 55.17 26.72
CA LYS A 416 31.01 56.18 26.52
C LYS A 416 29.72 55.52 26.01
N GLN A 417 28.70 55.75 26.75
CA GLN A 417 27.32 55.98 26.58
C GLN A 417 26.88 56.73 25.31
N GLY A 418 25.67 56.52 24.92
CA GLY A 418 24.86 57.35 24.04
C GLY A 418 23.75 56.50 23.42
N GLU A 419 22.70 56.35 23.97
CA GLU A 419 21.32 56.91 24.06
C GLU A 419 20.76 57.47 22.75
N ARG A 420 19.44 57.08 22.58
CA ARG A 420 18.35 57.76 21.86
C ARG A 420 18.27 57.56 20.34
N THR A 421 17.11 57.45 19.70
CA THR A 421 15.67 57.56 20.01
C THR A 421 14.89 57.16 18.74
N VAL A 422 13.82 56.41 18.88
CA VAL A 422 12.42 56.60 18.43
C VAL A 422 12.11 57.27 17.07
N LYS A 423 11.11 56.69 16.42
CA LYS A 423 10.12 57.10 15.40
C LYS A 423 10.41 56.61 13.98
N ASN A 424 9.49 55.98 13.33
CA ASN A 424 8.02 55.98 13.23
C ASN A 424 7.55 54.56 12.88
#